data_d18090c93222494db7d017ef68becd94
#
_entry.id   d18090c93222494db7d017ef68becd94
#
_cell.length_a   1.000
_cell.length_b   1.000
_cell.length_c   1.000
_cell.angle_alpha   90.00
_cell.angle_beta   90.00
_cell.angle_gamma   90.00
#
_symmetry.space_group_name_H-M   'P 1'
#
loop_
_entity.id
_entity.type
_entity.pdbx_description
1 polymer ?
#
loop_
_entity_poly.entity_id
_entity_poly.type
_entity_poly.pdbx_seq_one_letter_code
_entity_poly.pdbx_strand_id
1 'polypeptide(L)'
;MEYLILGLIFVLVIVFFTMVPVGLWITARFSGLKISMASLVAMRFRRLSPSKIVAAMIKSYQAGIPISTNDLESHYLAGGNINQVVDALIAAERANIDLSFEQAAAIDLAGRNVFEAVQVSVTPKVINTPVIAAVAKNGIEVKVIAKVTVRAN
;
A
#
# COMPACT_ATOMS: atom_id res chain seq x y z
N MET A 1 17.51 -50.08 1.61
CA MET A 1 16.18 -49.57 1.99
C MET A 1 16.31 -48.46 2.99
N GLU A 2 17.08 -48.60 4.07
CA GLU A 2 17.24 -47.55 5.12
C GLU A 2 17.78 -46.22 4.59
N TYR A 3 18.81 -46.23 3.74
CA TYR A 3 19.36 -45.00 3.17
C TYR A 3 18.37 -44.26 2.24
N LEU A 4 17.49 -45.00 1.56
CA LEU A 4 16.43 -44.39 0.74
C LEU A 4 15.37 -43.70 1.60
N ILE A 5 15.00 -44.30 2.72
CA ILE A 5 14.05 -43.73 3.68
C ILE A 5 14.65 -42.47 4.33
N LEU A 6 15.94 -42.57 4.73
CA LEU A 6 16.66 -41.42 5.33
C LEU A 6 16.80 -40.25 4.35
N GLY A 7 17.11 -40.53 3.08
CA GLY A 7 17.13 -39.53 2.01
C GLY A 7 15.76 -38.89 1.76
N LEU A 8 14.70 -39.71 1.76
CA LEU A 8 13.34 -39.22 1.59
C LEU A 8 12.93 -38.27 2.74
N ILE A 9 13.23 -38.67 3.99
CA ILE A 9 12.96 -37.84 5.18
C ILE A 9 13.74 -36.51 5.10
N PHE A 10 15.00 -36.55 4.71
CA PHE A 10 15.84 -35.35 4.57
C PHE A 10 15.29 -34.37 3.52
N VAL A 11 14.86 -34.86 2.36
CA VAL A 11 14.20 -34.06 1.33
C VAL A 11 12.90 -33.48 1.85
N LEU A 12 12.09 -34.23 2.56
CA LEU A 12 10.82 -33.79 3.14
C LEU A 12 11.01 -32.68 4.17
N VAL A 13 12.05 -32.79 4.99
CA VAL A 13 12.45 -31.75 5.96
C VAL A 13 12.89 -30.48 5.24
N ILE A 14 13.70 -30.57 4.20
CA ILE A 14 14.11 -29.39 3.41
C ILE A 14 12.88 -28.71 2.78
N VAL A 15 12.00 -29.49 2.15
CA VAL A 15 10.76 -28.97 1.55
C VAL A 15 9.89 -28.30 2.60
N PHE A 16 9.77 -28.88 3.79
CA PHE A 16 9.03 -28.29 4.90
C PHE A 16 9.60 -26.92 5.30
N PHE A 17 10.91 -26.83 5.53
CA PHE A 17 11.55 -25.56 5.91
C PHE A 17 11.51 -24.48 4.80
N THR A 18 11.52 -24.89 3.53
CA THR A 18 11.37 -23.94 2.43
C THR A 18 9.91 -23.47 2.23
N MET A 19 8.94 -24.33 2.57
CA MET A 19 7.52 -24.00 2.46
C MET A 19 7.00 -23.17 3.63
N VAL A 20 7.52 -23.39 4.83
CA VAL A 20 7.07 -22.71 6.05
C VAL A 20 7.93 -21.46 6.31
N PRO A 21 7.40 -20.25 6.18
CA PRO A 21 8.16 -19.02 6.39
C PRO A 21 8.30 -18.69 7.90
N VAL A 22 9.05 -19.54 8.62
CA VAL A 22 9.25 -19.43 10.08
C VAL A 22 9.81 -18.05 10.47
N GLY A 23 10.77 -17.53 9.70
CA GLY A 23 11.37 -16.22 9.96
C GLY A 23 10.34 -15.09 9.91
N LEU A 24 9.42 -15.13 8.94
CA LEU A 24 8.34 -14.13 8.86
C LEU A 24 7.37 -14.21 10.03
N TRP A 25 7.07 -15.43 10.48
CA TRP A 25 6.21 -15.62 11.64
C TRP A 25 6.84 -15.05 12.92
N ILE A 26 8.13 -15.31 13.13
CA ILE A 26 8.89 -14.75 14.24
C ILE A 26 8.85 -13.22 14.18
N THR A 27 9.18 -12.63 13.05
CA THR A 27 9.16 -11.16 12.86
C THR A 27 7.78 -10.58 13.14
N ALA A 28 6.71 -11.18 12.61
CA ALA A 28 5.34 -10.75 12.86
C ALA A 28 4.98 -10.81 14.35
N ARG A 29 5.38 -11.89 15.03
CA ARG A 29 5.09 -12.09 16.45
C ARG A 29 5.80 -11.08 17.34
N PHE A 30 7.07 -10.79 17.07
CA PHE A 30 7.83 -9.76 17.79
C PHE A 30 7.35 -8.34 17.49
N SER A 31 6.71 -8.12 16.34
CA SER A 31 6.08 -6.84 16.01
C SER A 31 4.67 -6.66 16.60
N GLY A 32 4.22 -7.59 17.44
CA GLY A 32 2.91 -7.52 18.10
C GLY A 32 1.74 -8.08 17.29
N LEU A 33 1.97 -8.56 16.06
CA LEU A 33 0.93 -9.13 15.23
C LEU A 33 0.59 -10.57 15.62
N LYS A 34 -0.70 -10.87 15.71
CA LYS A 34 -1.20 -12.21 16.02
C LYS A 34 -1.56 -12.96 14.72
N ILE A 35 -0.53 -13.30 13.91
CA ILE A 35 -0.71 -14.09 12.69
C ILE A 35 -0.39 -15.54 12.99
N SER A 36 -1.24 -16.47 12.52
CA SER A 36 -1.00 -17.90 12.66
C SER A 36 -0.04 -18.40 11.57
N MET A 37 0.78 -19.41 11.89
CA MET A 37 1.62 -20.12 10.91
C MET A 37 0.78 -20.67 9.75
N ALA A 38 -0.40 -21.21 10.05
CA ALA A 38 -1.31 -21.76 9.05
C ALA A 38 -1.74 -20.71 8.02
N SER A 39 -1.99 -19.46 8.46
CA SER A 39 -2.33 -18.36 7.56
C SER A 39 -1.18 -18.03 6.60
N LEU A 40 0.06 -17.99 7.09
CA LEU A 40 1.24 -17.72 6.25
C LEU A 40 1.47 -18.82 5.19
N VAL A 41 1.25 -20.08 5.57
CA VAL A 41 1.32 -21.22 4.65
C VAL A 41 0.17 -21.16 3.64
N ALA A 42 -1.05 -20.84 4.07
CA ALA A 42 -2.21 -20.69 3.20
C ALA A 42 -2.01 -19.55 2.16
N MET A 43 -1.43 -18.42 2.56
CA MET A 43 -1.06 -17.34 1.63
C MET A 43 -0.12 -17.84 0.52
N ARG A 44 0.86 -18.67 0.89
CA ARG A 44 1.81 -19.24 -0.09
C ARG A 44 1.12 -20.16 -1.09
N PHE A 45 0.16 -20.97 -0.65
CA PHE A 45 -0.64 -21.82 -1.54
C PHE A 45 -1.53 -21.02 -2.48
N ARG A 46 -2.03 -19.86 -2.04
CA ARG A 46 -2.79 -18.91 -2.89
C ARG A 46 -1.91 -18.07 -3.81
N ARG A 47 -0.62 -18.35 -3.91
CA ARG A 47 0.37 -17.60 -4.70
C ARG A 47 0.52 -16.12 -4.27
N LEU A 48 0.16 -15.82 -3.04
CA LEU A 48 0.43 -14.53 -2.42
C LEU A 48 1.89 -14.42 -2.02
N SER A 49 2.38 -13.20 -1.84
CA SER A 49 3.69 -12.95 -1.25
C SER A 49 3.53 -12.67 0.25
N PRO A 50 3.75 -13.66 1.16
CA PRO A 50 3.55 -13.46 2.60
C PRO A 50 4.42 -12.33 3.15
N SER A 51 5.64 -12.18 2.61
CA SER A 51 6.57 -11.15 3.05
C SER A 51 6.04 -9.73 2.82
N LYS A 52 5.41 -9.47 1.67
CA LYS A 52 4.83 -8.15 1.35
C LYS A 52 3.63 -7.85 2.24
N ILE A 53 2.75 -8.83 2.44
CA ILE A 53 1.55 -8.68 3.25
C ILE A 53 1.92 -8.47 4.72
N VAL A 54 2.82 -9.30 5.26
CA VAL A 54 3.26 -9.18 6.66
C VAL A 54 3.99 -7.86 6.91
N ALA A 55 4.86 -7.43 5.98
CA ALA A 55 5.55 -6.14 6.11
C ALA A 55 4.56 -4.96 6.13
N ALA A 56 3.57 -4.97 5.26
CA ALA A 56 2.50 -3.97 5.23
C ALA A 56 1.67 -3.98 6.51
N MET A 57 1.32 -5.17 7.02
CA MET A 57 0.62 -5.32 8.30
C MET A 57 1.42 -4.81 9.50
N ILE A 58 2.72 -5.09 9.56
CA ILE A 58 3.60 -4.58 10.63
C ILE A 58 3.60 -3.05 10.58
N LYS A 59 3.74 -2.47 9.39
CA LYS A 59 3.80 -1.03 9.19
C LYS A 59 2.49 -0.34 9.61
N SER A 60 1.35 -0.87 9.19
CA SER A 60 0.03 -0.35 9.59
C SER A 60 -0.23 -0.49 11.09
N TYR A 61 0.13 -1.63 11.67
CA TYR A 61 -0.02 -1.88 13.10
C TYR A 61 0.83 -0.93 13.95
N GLN A 62 2.09 -0.69 13.55
CA GLN A 62 2.98 0.28 14.23
C GLN A 62 2.49 1.73 14.11
N ALA A 63 1.75 2.04 13.06
CA ALA A 63 1.10 3.34 12.89
C ALA A 63 -0.24 3.48 13.64
N GLY A 64 -0.69 2.42 14.31
CA GLY A 64 -1.96 2.42 15.04
C GLY A 64 -3.19 2.16 14.18
N ILE A 65 -3.00 1.78 12.90
CA ILE A 65 -4.07 1.51 11.95
C ILE A 65 -4.23 -0.01 11.79
N PRO A 66 -5.21 -0.65 12.47
CA PRO A 66 -5.42 -2.08 12.32
C PRO A 66 -6.11 -2.37 10.98
N ILE A 67 -5.38 -3.01 10.06
CA ILE A 67 -5.93 -3.48 8.79
C ILE A 67 -6.09 -5.01 8.84
N SER A 68 -7.22 -5.51 8.36
CA SER A 68 -7.47 -6.95 8.31
C SER A 68 -6.54 -7.64 7.31
N THR A 69 -6.08 -8.84 7.66
CA THR A 69 -5.29 -9.68 6.75
C THR A 69 -6.06 -9.97 5.46
N ASN A 70 -7.36 -10.22 5.57
CA ASN A 70 -8.22 -10.53 4.42
C ASN A 70 -8.32 -9.37 3.44
N ASP A 71 -8.38 -8.14 3.93
CA ASP A 71 -8.47 -6.94 3.10
C ASP A 71 -7.18 -6.74 2.29
N LEU A 72 -6.02 -6.90 2.94
CA LEU A 72 -4.72 -6.84 2.27
C LEU A 72 -4.53 -7.97 1.24
N GLU A 73 -4.96 -9.21 1.58
CA GLU A 73 -4.92 -10.33 0.65
C GLU A 73 -5.79 -10.08 -0.58
N SER A 74 -7.03 -9.62 -0.36
CA SER A 74 -7.99 -9.33 -1.43
C SER A 74 -7.49 -8.23 -2.35
N HIS A 75 -6.94 -7.16 -1.78
CA HIS A 75 -6.38 -6.05 -2.54
C HIS A 75 -5.15 -6.49 -3.36
N TYR A 76 -4.28 -7.32 -2.78
CA TYR A 76 -3.12 -7.88 -3.48
C TYR A 76 -3.55 -8.78 -4.64
N LEU A 77 -4.57 -9.64 -4.45
CA LEU A 77 -5.11 -10.51 -5.49
C LEU A 77 -5.78 -9.73 -6.62
N ALA A 78 -6.38 -8.58 -6.30
CA ALA A 78 -6.94 -7.65 -7.29
C ALA A 78 -5.87 -6.91 -8.10
N GLY A 79 -4.57 -7.10 -7.80
CA GLY A 79 -3.46 -6.45 -8.48
C GLY A 79 -3.08 -5.08 -7.92
N GLY A 80 -3.63 -4.71 -6.76
CA GLY A 80 -3.34 -3.45 -6.10
C GLY A 80 -1.97 -3.40 -5.42
N ASN A 81 -1.50 -2.18 -5.15
CA ASN A 81 -0.24 -1.91 -4.49
C ASN A 81 -0.43 -1.70 -2.99
N ILE A 82 -0.29 -2.79 -2.21
CA ILE A 82 -0.48 -2.78 -0.75
C ILE A 82 0.38 -1.71 -0.07
N ASN A 83 1.66 -1.57 -0.46
CA ASN A 83 2.56 -0.63 0.19
C ASN A 83 2.08 0.80 0.00
N GLN A 84 1.66 1.15 -1.20
CA GLN A 84 1.16 2.47 -1.54
C GLN A 84 -0.11 2.83 -0.76
N VAL A 85 -1.03 1.88 -0.64
CA VAL A 85 -2.27 2.04 0.13
C VAL A 85 -1.97 2.23 1.60
N VAL A 86 -1.12 1.38 2.19
CA VAL A 86 -0.75 1.49 3.61
C VAL A 86 -0.01 2.81 3.90
N ASP A 87 0.90 3.23 3.02
CA ASP A 87 1.61 4.50 3.17
C ASP A 87 0.67 5.70 3.09
N ALA A 88 -0.32 5.65 2.20
CA ALA A 88 -1.34 6.67 2.08
C ALA A 88 -2.24 6.75 3.31
N LEU A 89 -2.65 5.59 3.86
CA LEU A 89 -3.43 5.53 5.10
C LEU A 89 -2.66 6.11 6.29
N ILE A 90 -1.36 5.79 6.41
CA ILE A 90 -0.52 6.35 7.47
C ILE A 90 -0.36 7.87 7.31
N ALA A 91 -0.22 8.35 6.08
CA ALA A 91 -0.15 9.77 5.82
C ALA A 91 -1.48 10.50 6.12
N ALA A 92 -2.61 9.89 5.75
CA ALA A 92 -3.94 10.39 6.03
C ALA A 92 -4.21 10.49 7.53
N GLU A 93 -3.89 9.44 8.30
CA GLU A 93 -4.02 9.42 9.76
C GLU A 93 -3.19 10.53 10.42
N ARG A 94 -1.92 10.70 10.01
CA ARG A 94 -1.06 11.78 10.51
C ARG A 94 -1.55 13.18 10.16
N ALA A 95 -2.30 13.30 9.08
CA ALA A 95 -2.89 14.55 8.63
C ALA A 95 -4.30 14.79 9.18
N ASN A 96 -4.84 13.89 10.02
CA ASN A 96 -6.21 13.85 10.49
C ASN A 96 -7.23 13.89 9.34
N ILE A 97 -6.94 13.16 8.27
CA ILE A 97 -7.85 12.96 7.14
C ILE A 97 -8.54 11.60 7.35
N ASP A 98 -9.86 11.59 7.36
CA ASP A 98 -10.64 10.36 7.43
C ASP A 98 -10.60 9.65 6.06
N LEU A 99 -9.76 8.61 5.97
CA LEU A 99 -9.59 7.77 4.78
C LEU A 99 -9.70 6.31 5.17
N SER A 100 -10.77 5.64 4.74
CA SER A 100 -10.93 4.22 4.99
C SER A 100 -10.04 3.38 4.06
N PHE A 101 -9.77 2.13 4.49
CA PHE A 101 -9.00 1.19 3.65
C PHE A 101 -9.70 0.93 2.31
N GLU A 102 -11.03 0.77 2.32
CA GLU A 102 -11.81 0.51 1.10
C GLU A 102 -11.72 1.67 0.11
N GLN A 103 -11.76 2.91 0.59
CA GLN A 103 -11.60 4.09 -0.26
C GLN A 103 -10.20 4.17 -0.86
N ALA A 104 -9.17 3.95 -0.04
CA ALA A 104 -7.79 3.92 -0.49
C ALA A 104 -7.54 2.82 -1.51
N ALA A 105 -8.06 1.61 -1.26
CA ALA A 105 -7.97 0.46 -2.16
C ALA A 105 -8.70 0.72 -3.49
N ALA A 106 -9.89 1.35 -3.45
CA ALA A 106 -10.63 1.70 -4.66
C ALA A 106 -9.88 2.71 -5.54
N ILE A 107 -9.24 3.72 -4.92
CA ILE A 107 -8.42 4.71 -5.63
C ILE A 107 -7.20 4.04 -6.30
N ASP A 108 -6.52 3.14 -5.59
CA ASP A 108 -5.36 2.41 -6.10
C ASP A 108 -5.74 1.48 -7.27
N LEU A 109 -6.83 0.72 -7.13
CA LEU A 109 -7.35 -0.15 -8.19
C LEU A 109 -7.86 0.62 -9.41
N ALA A 110 -8.28 1.88 -9.23
CA ALA A 110 -8.58 2.79 -10.34
C ALA A 110 -7.32 3.33 -11.05
N GLY A 111 -6.12 2.88 -10.66
CA GLY A 111 -4.85 3.28 -11.24
C GLY A 111 -4.36 4.66 -10.82
N ARG A 112 -4.92 5.23 -9.75
CA ARG A 112 -4.53 6.55 -9.21
C ARG A 112 -3.59 6.38 -8.03
N ASN A 113 -2.67 7.32 -7.87
CA ASN A 113 -1.76 7.34 -6.73
C ASN A 113 -2.49 7.86 -5.49
N VAL A 114 -2.78 6.96 -4.54
CA VAL A 114 -3.49 7.28 -3.29
C VAL A 114 -2.69 8.24 -2.43
N PHE A 115 -1.37 8.03 -2.33
CA PHE A 115 -0.48 8.87 -1.54
C PHE A 115 -0.45 10.31 -2.06
N GLU A 116 -0.39 10.47 -3.39
CA GLU A 116 -0.45 11.80 -4.02
C GLU A 116 -1.80 12.48 -3.78
N ALA A 117 -2.90 11.73 -3.83
CA ALA A 117 -4.24 12.25 -3.52
C ALA A 117 -4.32 12.81 -2.08
N VAL A 118 -3.80 12.07 -1.10
CA VAL A 118 -3.71 12.52 0.30
C VAL A 118 -2.80 13.74 0.42
N GLN A 119 -1.65 13.74 -0.23
CA GLN A 119 -0.69 14.84 -0.18
C GLN A 119 -1.26 16.15 -0.75
N VAL A 120 -2.01 16.07 -1.85
CA VAL A 120 -2.69 17.23 -2.45
C VAL A 120 -3.79 17.77 -1.54
N SER A 121 -4.45 16.90 -0.75
CA SER A 121 -5.46 17.32 0.23
C SER A 121 -4.84 18.13 1.38
N VAL A 122 -3.60 17.83 1.76
CA VAL A 122 -2.86 18.52 2.84
C VAL A 122 -2.15 19.77 2.32
N THR A 123 -1.52 19.66 1.13
CA THR A 123 -0.70 20.72 0.56
C THR A 123 -1.42 21.30 -0.65
N PRO A 124 -1.92 22.55 -0.59
CA PRO A 124 -2.60 23.15 -1.71
C PRO A 124 -1.66 23.25 -2.92
N LYS A 125 -2.11 22.72 -4.06
CA LYS A 125 -1.35 22.77 -5.31
C LYS A 125 -1.65 24.09 -6.04
N VAL A 126 -0.62 24.87 -6.29
CA VAL A 126 -0.74 26.11 -7.08
C VAL A 126 -0.55 25.76 -8.56
N ILE A 127 -1.58 25.96 -9.36
CA ILE A 127 -1.55 25.81 -10.80
C ILE A 127 -1.38 27.20 -11.42
N ASN A 128 -0.30 27.38 -12.18
CA ASN A 128 -0.10 28.60 -12.95
C ASN A 128 -0.75 28.43 -14.33
N THR A 129 -1.64 29.34 -14.71
CA THR A 129 -2.16 29.35 -16.09
C THR A 129 -1.09 29.83 -17.07
N PRO A 130 -1.12 29.41 -18.34
CA PRO A 130 -0.29 29.99 -19.37
C PRO A 130 -0.65 31.50 -19.50
N VAL A 131 0.31 32.28 -20.00
CA VAL A 131 0.08 33.71 -20.26
C VAL A 131 -0.97 33.86 -21.35
N ILE A 132 -2.07 34.50 -21.02
CA ILE A 132 -3.10 34.88 -21.99
C ILE A 132 -2.88 36.33 -22.34
N ALA A 133 -2.60 36.63 -23.61
CA ALA A 133 -2.44 37.96 -24.12
C ALA A 133 -3.67 38.37 -24.94
N ALA A 134 -4.21 39.54 -24.65
CA ALA A 134 -5.30 40.15 -25.41
C ALA A 134 -4.99 41.62 -25.69
N VAL A 135 -5.33 42.06 -26.89
CA VAL A 135 -5.17 43.47 -27.26
C VAL A 135 -6.49 44.20 -27.03
N ALA A 136 -6.44 45.24 -26.19
CA ALA A 136 -7.58 46.07 -25.92
C ALA A 136 -7.91 46.99 -27.14
N LYS A 137 -9.13 47.56 -27.21
CA LYS A 137 -9.58 48.43 -28.29
C LYS A 137 -8.67 49.65 -28.55
N ASN A 138 -7.94 50.07 -27.55
CA ASN A 138 -6.98 51.21 -27.61
C ASN A 138 -5.55 50.77 -28.04
N GLY A 139 -5.35 49.51 -28.49
CA GLY A 139 -4.08 49.00 -28.95
C GLY A 139 -3.12 48.55 -27.84
N ILE A 140 -3.52 48.55 -26.58
CA ILE A 140 -2.69 48.12 -25.46
C ILE A 140 -2.79 46.61 -25.32
N GLU A 141 -1.65 45.93 -25.29
CA GLU A 141 -1.56 44.48 -25.01
C GLU A 141 -1.65 44.24 -23.50
N VAL A 142 -2.65 43.48 -23.07
CA VAL A 142 -2.82 43.04 -21.68
C VAL A 142 -2.42 41.57 -21.55
N LYS A 143 -1.45 41.30 -20.70
CA LYS A 143 -1.00 39.92 -20.37
C LYS A 143 -1.51 39.55 -19.00
N VAL A 144 -2.27 38.47 -18.93
CA VAL A 144 -2.84 37.93 -17.67
C VAL A 144 -2.27 36.56 -17.37
N ILE A 145 -1.77 36.38 -16.14
CA ILE A 145 -1.39 35.12 -15.56
C ILE A 145 -2.24 34.92 -14.30
N ALA A 146 -3.02 33.87 -14.26
CA ALA A 146 -3.77 33.51 -13.07
C ALA A 146 -3.04 32.40 -12.30
N LYS A 147 -2.94 32.56 -10.99
CA LYS A 147 -2.47 31.50 -10.07
C LYS A 147 -3.69 30.97 -9.34
N VAL A 148 -4.04 29.73 -9.63
CA VAL A 148 -5.18 29.06 -9.01
C VAL A 148 -4.66 28.07 -7.96
N THR A 149 -5.04 28.29 -6.71
CA THR A 149 -4.73 27.36 -5.62
C THR A 149 -5.89 26.37 -5.49
N VAL A 150 -5.60 25.10 -5.72
CA VAL A 150 -6.57 24.00 -5.62
C VAL A 150 -6.29 23.21 -4.35
N ARG A 151 -7.33 23.01 -3.56
CA ARG A 151 -7.32 22.11 -2.40
C ARG A 151 -8.45 21.09 -2.60
N ALA A 152 -8.16 19.81 -2.45
CA ALA A 152 -9.20 18.79 -2.38
C ALA A 152 -9.90 18.89 -1.01
N ASN A 153 -11.22 18.80 -1.02
CA ASN A 153 -12.06 18.85 0.18
C ASN A 153 -12.64 17.47 0.44
#